data_b5b82b96936e52b473b64264db0eaad9
#
_entry.id   b5b82b96936e52b473b64264db0eaad9
#
_cell.length_a   1.000
_cell.length_b   1.000
_cell.length_c   1.000
_cell.angle_alpha   90.00
_cell.angle_beta   90.00
_cell.angle_gamma   90.00
#
_symmetry.space_group_name_H-M   'P 1'
#
loop_
_entity.id
_entity.type
_entity.pdbx_description
1 polymer ?
#
loop_
_entity_poly.entity_id
_entity_poly.type
_entity_poly.pdbx_seq_one_letter_code
_entity_poly.pdbx_strand_id
1 'polypeptide(L)'
;MEQAIQFGMPTLIENRTLEENIRLCSRLGLRFIELNMNFPEYGTDVLEQTDRLLAAADEAGIYYTVHLDENLNIADFNHLVTDAYLETVHRTIAAAKRLLPLRDRYGDPAQPLIINMHLHHGIFITLPDRKVQMYERDFDTYIASCRRFRDLCYEWIGDDPLLIALENTDGFRPYEMKAIDMYLESPRFGLTWDIGHSKATGEKDVPFILEHAGRLVHFHIHDGKEQPPKNHLALGDGEIDLSARLHLAGEKHCRCVLETKTVKALETSVARLPEYL
;
A
#
# COMPACT_ATOMS: atom_id res chain seq x y z
N MET A 1 1.24 4.51 27.49
CA MET A 1 1.69 3.19 26.99
C MET A 1 1.91 3.36 25.50
N GLU A 2 3.11 3.12 25.05
CA GLU A 2 3.43 3.12 23.63
C GLU A 2 2.56 2.03 22.98
N GLN A 3 1.79 2.39 21.97
CA GLN A 3 0.90 1.44 21.31
C GLN A 3 1.77 0.54 20.44
N ALA A 4 1.72 -0.77 20.65
CA ALA A 4 2.53 -1.72 19.89
C ALA A 4 2.15 -1.70 18.41
N ILE A 5 3.16 -1.70 17.53
CA ILE A 5 2.96 -1.76 16.07
C ILE A 5 2.16 -3.03 15.75
N GLN A 6 1.13 -2.87 14.90
CA GLN A 6 0.41 -4.01 14.34
C GLN A 6 1.10 -4.49 13.06
N PHE A 7 1.46 -5.76 13.04
CA PHE A 7 2.07 -6.39 11.88
C PHE A 7 1.07 -7.24 11.12
N GLY A 8 1.14 -7.15 9.80
CA GLY A 8 0.38 -7.95 8.86
C GLY A 8 1.26 -8.57 7.78
N MET A 9 0.63 -9.23 6.85
CA MET A 9 1.28 -9.84 5.69
C MET A 9 0.50 -9.53 4.41
N PRO A 10 1.15 -9.51 3.24
CA PRO A 10 0.42 -9.48 1.97
C PRO A 10 -0.17 -10.86 1.69
N THR A 11 -1.15 -10.94 0.80
CA THR A 11 -1.50 -12.21 0.17
C THR A 11 -0.32 -12.73 -0.64
N LEU A 12 0.01 -14.01 -0.51
CA LEU A 12 1.19 -14.61 -1.14
C LEU A 12 0.79 -15.48 -2.34
N ILE A 13 1.59 -15.42 -3.41
CA ILE A 13 1.38 -16.22 -4.63
C ILE A 13 1.49 -17.74 -4.38
N GLU A 14 2.19 -18.15 -3.32
CA GLU A 14 2.30 -19.55 -2.92
C GLU A 14 1.01 -20.08 -2.31
N ASN A 15 0.15 -19.20 -1.79
CA ASN A 15 -1.16 -19.51 -1.24
C ASN A 15 -2.25 -19.25 -2.30
N ARG A 16 -3.04 -20.25 -2.62
CA ARG A 16 -4.06 -20.17 -3.69
C ARG A 16 -5.44 -19.78 -3.19
N THR A 17 -5.64 -19.75 -1.88
CA THR A 17 -6.94 -19.44 -1.29
C THR A 17 -6.80 -18.45 -0.14
N LEU A 18 -7.90 -17.76 0.16
CA LEU A 18 -7.99 -16.87 1.32
C LEU A 18 -7.69 -17.63 2.62
N GLU A 19 -8.23 -18.83 2.75
CA GLU A 19 -8.10 -19.67 3.94
C GLU A 19 -6.65 -20.11 4.20
N GLU A 20 -5.85 -20.29 3.14
CA GLU A 20 -4.41 -20.57 3.26
C GLU A 20 -3.65 -19.35 3.78
N ASN A 21 -3.96 -18.14 3.27
CA ASN A 21 -3.40 -16.91 3.78
C ASN A 21 -3.80 -16.65 5.23
N ILE A 22 -5.05 -16.87 5.60
CA ILE A 22 -5.55 -16.71 6.97
C ILE A 22 -4.84 -17.67 7.93
N ARG A 23 -4.72 -18.96 7.57
CA ARG A 23 -3.99 -19.92 8.40
C ARG A 23 -2.53 -19.52 8.61
N LEU A 24 -1.88 -19.01 7.56
CA LEU A 24 -0.49 -18.53 7.66
C LEU A 24 -0.40 -17.30 8.58
N CYS A 25 -1.27 -16.31 8.39
CA CYS A 25 -1.34 -15.11 9.21
C CYS A 25 -1.51 -15.45 10.70
N SER A 26 -2.50 -16.30 11.01
CA SER A 26 -2.78 -16.74 12.39
C SER A 26 -1.62 -17.54 12.99
N ARG A 27 -1.01 -18.47 12.23
CA ARG A 27 0.13 -19.27 12.68
C ARG A 27 1.35 -18.40 13.02
N LEU A 28 1.54 -17.30 12.29
CA LEU A 28 2.63 -16.36 12.52
C LEU A 28 2.31 -15.28 13.55
N GLY A 29 1.12 -15.28 14.13
CA GLY A 29 0.68 -14.29 15.12
C GLY A 29 0.51 -12.88 14.56
N LEU A 30 0.34 -12.76 13.23
CA LEU A 30 0.09 -11.49 12.55
C LEU A 30 -1.37 -11.07 12.71
N ARG A 31 -1.63 -9.77 12.62
CA ARG A 31 -2.94 -9.18 12.97
C ARG A 31 -3.84 -8.92 11.77
N PHE A 32 -3.28 -8.77 10.58
CA PHE A 32 -4.06 -8.47 9.39
C PHE A 32 -3.40 -9.03 8.12
N ILE A 33 -4.22 -9.09 7.07
CA ILE A 33 -3.77 -9.45 5.73
C ILE A 33 -4.08 -8.28 4.79
N GLU A 34 -3.10 -7.88 4.00
CA GLU A 34 -3.28 -6.97 2.89
C GLU A 34 -3.68 -7.76 1.65
N LEU A 35 -4.94 -7.58 1.22
CA LEU A 35 -5.50 -8.24 0.05
C LEU A 35 -4.97 -7.57 -1.21
N ASN A 36 -4.16 -8.28 -2.00
CA ASN A 36 -3.53 -7.74 -3.19
C ASN A 36 -4.39 -8.03 -4.44
N MET A 37 -4.95 -6.98 -5.03
CA MET A 37 -5.85 -7.04 -6.19
C MET A 37 -5.13 -7.43 -7.51
N ASN A 38 -3.80 -7.56 -7.52
CA ASN A 38 -3.09 -8.16 -8.65
C ASN A 38 -3.43 -9.65 -8.84
N PHE A 39 -3.94 -10.29 -7.78
CA PHE A 39 -4.35 -11.69 -7.86
C PHE A 39 -5.84 -11.80 -8.21
N PRO A 40 -6.22 -12.65 -9.19
CA PRO A 40 -7.63 -12.84 -9.55
C PRO A 40 -8.53 -13.22 -8.37
N GLU A 41 -7.95 -13.88 -7.36
CA GLU A 41 -8.64 -14.29 -6.13
C GLU A 41 -9.05 -13.12 -5.23
N TYR A 42 -8.54 -11.92 -5.50
CA TYR A 42 -8.81 -10.68 -4.73
C TYR A 42 -9.23 -9.51 -5.63
N GLY A 43 -9.64 -9.79 -6.87
CA GLY A 43 -10.22 -8.78 -7.75
C GLY A 43 -11.52 -8.17 -7.19
N THR A 44 -11.98 -7.09 -7.79
CA THR A 44 -13.14 -6.31 -7.32
C THR A 44 -14.38 -7.18 -7.06
N ASP A 45 -14.69 -8.13 -7.97
CA ASP A 45 -15.86 -9.01 -7.85
C ASP A 45 -15.78 -9.95 -6.64
N VAL A 46 -14.56 -10.32 -6.23
CA VAL A 46 -14.34 -11.15 -5.04
C VAL A 46 -14.40 -10.30 -3.78
N LEU A 47 -13.80 -9.09 -3.80
CA LEU A 47 -13.88 -8.17 -2.67
C LEU A 47 -15.33 -7.76 -2.34
N GLU A 48 -16.21 -7.70 -3.32
CA GLU A 48 -17.64 -7.42 -3.12
C GLU A 48 -18.39 -8.56 -2.41
N GLN A 49 -17.83 -9.78 -2.39
CA GLN A 49 -18.33 -10.89 -1.59
C GLN A 49 -17.92 -10.74 -0.12
N THR A 50 -18.16 -9.57 0.45
CA THR A 50 -17.69 -9.17 1.78
C THR A 50 -18.16 -10.10 2.90
N ASP A 51 -19.29 -10.77 2.80
CA ASP A 51 -19.80 -11.69 3.83
C ASP A 51 -18.85 -12.89 4.02
N ARG A 52 -18.26 -13.41 2.93
CA ARG A 52 -17.24 -14.46 3.01
C ARG A 52 -15.95 -13.95 3.68
N LEU A 53 -15.50 -12.77 3.30
CA LEU A 53 -14.31 -12.14 3.89
C LEU A 53 -14.52 -11.89 5.39
N LEU A 54 -15.70 -11.35 5.75
CA LEU A 54 -16.07 -11.10 7.15
C LEU A 54 -16.07 -12.37 7.98
N ALA A 55 -16.75 -13.43 7.51
CA ALA A 55 -16.85 -14.70 8.25
C ALA A 55 -15.47 -15.34 8.48
N ALA A 56 -14.63 -15.39 7.43
CA ALA A 56 -13.31 -16.00 7.50
C ALA A 56 -12.35 -15.23 8.43
N ALA A 57 -12.39 -13.91 8.40
CA ALA A 57 -11.55 -13.09 9.28
C ALA A 57 -12.04 -13.07 10.72
N ASP A 58 -13.35 -13.05 10.95
CA ASP A 58 -13.96 -13.08 12.30
C ASP A 58 -13.61 -14.40 13.03
N GLU A 59 -13.64 -15.53 12.34
CA GLU A 59 -13.22 -16.83 12.86
C GLU A 59 -11.74 -16.84 13.27
N ALA A 60 -10.89 -16.15 12.51
CA ALA A 60 -9.44 -16.09 12.72
C ALA A 60 -9.00 -14.98 13.69
N GLY A 61 -9.86 -14.01 14.01
CA GLY A 61 -9.53 -12.86 14.85
C GLY A 61 -8.59 -11.87 14.19
N ILE A 62 -8.72 -11.67 12.87
CA ILE A 62 -7.89 -10.75 12.05
C ILE A 62 -8.76 -9.74 11.31
N TYR A 63 -8.13 -8.75 10.68
CA TYR A 63 -8.79 -7.81 9.77
C TYR A 63 -8.01 -7.70 8.44
N TYR A 64 -8.49 -6.86 7.53
CA TYR A 64 -7.87 -6.66 6.23
C TYR A 64 -7.49 -5.20 5.99
N THR A 65 -6.45 -4.99 5.20
CA THR A 65 -6.21 -3.83 4.35
C THR A 65 -6.33 -4.27 2.90
N VAL A 66 -6.31 -3.34 1.96
CA VAL A 66 -6.43 -3.65 0.52
C VAL A 66 -5.29 -2.98 -0.22
N HIS A 67 -4.66 -3.70 -1.14
CA HIS A 67 -3.71 -3.17 -2.09
C HIS A 67 -4.33 -3.17 -3.48
N LEU A 68 -4.49 -2.00 -4.09
CA LEU A 68 -5.04 -1.87 -5.43
C LEU A 68 -4.13 -2.51 -6.49
N ASP A 69 -4.70 -2.83 -7.64
CA ASP A 69 -3.98 -3.35 -8.80
C ASP A 69 -2.87 -2.37 -9.25
N GLU A 70 -1.67 -2.87 -9.47
CA GLU A 70 -0.50 -2.08 -9.90
C GLU A 70 -0.67 -1.41 -11.27
N ASN A 71 -1.52 -1.96 -12.14
CA ASN A 71 -1.82 -1.38 -13.43
C ASN A 71 -2.85 -0.24 -13.36
N LEU A 72 -3.44 0.00 -12.18
CA LEU A 72 -4.46 1.02 -12.02
C LEU A 72 -3.91 2.41 -12.32
N ASN A 73 -4.40 3.02 -13.41
CA ASN A 73 -3.92 4.30 -13.92
C ASN A 73 -5.05 5.32 -14.00
N ILE A 74 -5.28 6.03 -12.90
CA ILE A 74 -6.33 7.05 -12.78
C ILE A 74 -6.07 8.31 -13.61
N ALA A 75 -4.91 8.42 -14.23
CA ALA A 75 -4.51 9.54 -15.07
C ALA A 75 -4.21 9.12 -16.51
N ASP A 76 -4.72 7.96 -16.96
CA ASP A 76 -4.60 7.53 -18.35
C ASP A 76 -5.24 8.57 -19.29
N PHE A 77 -4.60 8.83 -20.42
CA PHE A 77 -5.14 9.75 -21.43
C PHE A 77 -6.35 9.18 -22.18
N ASN A 78 -6.58 7.87 -22.10
CA ASN A 78 -7.80 7.24 -22.58
C ASN A 78 -8.89 7.31 -21.48
N HIS A 79 -9.82 8.22 -21.63
CA HIS A 79 -10.89 8.44 -20.65
C HIS A 79 -11.74 7.20 -20.37
N LEU A 80 -11.94 6.30 -21.34
CA LEU A 80 -12.69 5.06 -21.11
C LEU A 80 -11.95 4.14 -20.13
N VAL A 81 -10.63 4.08 -20.22
CA VAL A 81 -9.78 3.29 -19.30
C VAL A 81 -9.76 3.95 -17.92
N THR A 82 -9.58 5.27 -17.86
CA THR A 82 -9.62 6.03 -16.61
C THR A 82 -10.96 5.84 -15.89
N ASP A 83 -12.08 5.93 -16.59
CA ASP A 83 -13.40 5.77 -15.98
C ASP A 83 -13.61 4.33 -15.45
N ALA A 84 -13.07 3.31 -16.12
CA ALA A 84 -13.08 1.93 -15.62
C ALA A 84 -12.22 1.78 -14.35
N TYR A 85 -11.08 2.42 -14.28
CA TYR A 85 -10.24 2.42 -13.08
C TYR A 85 -10.90 3.18 -11.92
N LEU A 86 -11.52 4.32 -12.18
CA LEU A 86 -12.28 5.07 -11.17
C LEU A 86 -13.42 4.23 -10.60
N GLU A 87 -14.17 3.52 -11.47
CA GLU A 87 -15.23 2.59 -11.02
C GLU A 87 -14.65 1.44 -10.16
N THR A 88 -13.49 0.88 -10.53
CA THR A 88 -12.80 -0.14 -9.73
C THR A 88 -12.49 0.39 -8.33
N VAL A 89 -11.95 1.59 -8.20
CA VAL A 89 -11.64 2.19 -6.89
C VAL A 89 -12.92 2.46 -6.10
N HIS A 90 -13.96 2.99 -6.74
CA HIS A 90 -15.25 3.24 -6.09
C HIS A 90 -15.85 1.97 -5.49
N ARG A 91 -15.90 0.88 -6.25
CA ARG A 91 -16.38 -0.42 -5.78
C ARG A 91 -15.49 -0.99 -4.67
N THR A 92 -14.16 -0.81 -4.76
CA THR A 92 -13.22 -1.23 -3.72
C THR A 92 -13.43 -0.45 -2.43
N ILE A 93 -13.65 0.86 -2.49
CA ILE A 93 -13.99 1.68 -1.32
C ILE A 93 -15.29 1.18 -0.68
N ALA A 94 -16.32 0.91 -1.48
CA ALA A 94 -17.59 0.38 -0.97
C ALA A 94 -17.43 -0.98 -0.27
N ALA A 95 -16.61 -1.88 -0.83
CA ALA A 95 -16.28 -3.16 -0.19
C ALA A 95 -15.47 -2.96 1.11
N ALA A 96 -14.46 -2.08 1.10
CA ALA A 96 -13.62 -1.78 2.26
C ALA A 96 -14.43 -1.20 3.43
N LYS A 97 -15.43 -0.36 3.16
CA LYS A 97 -16.36 0.15 4.20
C LYS A 97 -17.08 -0.98 4.92
N ARG A 98 -17.48 -2.03 4.21
CA ARG A 98 -18.12 -3.22 4.81
C ARG A 98 -17.15 -4.04 5.67
N LEU A 99 -15.84 -3.90 5.49
CA LEU A 99 -14.81 -4.57 6.28
C LEU A 99 -14.41 -3.79 7.55
N LEU A 100 -14.85 -2.55 7.72
CA LEU A 100 -14.55 -1.73 8.91
C LEU A 100 -14.86 -2.41 10.25
N PRO A 101 -15.96 -3.18 10.43
CA PRO A 101 -16.23 -3.86 11.70
C PRO A 101 -15.12 -4.83 12.14
N LEU A 102 -14.38 -5.45 11.20
CA LEU A 102 -13.24 -6.31 11.52
C LEU A 102 -12.06 -5.49 12.07
N ARG A 103 -11.76 -4.34 11.43
CA ARG A 103 -10.74 -3.41 11.92
C ARG A 103 -11.09 -2.90 13.33
N ASP A 104 -12.36 -2.56 13.59
CA ASP A 104 -12.83 -2.08 14.88
C ASP A 104 -12.71 -3.14 15.97
N ARG A 105 -12.91 -4.42 15.63
CA ARG A 105 -12.88 -5.54 16.57
C ARG A 105 -11.47 -6.08 16.80
N TYR A 106 -10.66 -6.21 15.76
CA TYR A 106 -9.38 -6.94 15.81
C TYR A 106 -8.16 -6.05 15.61
N GLY A 107 -8.35 -4.85 15.08
CA GLY A 107 -7.34 -3.83 14.88
C GLY A 107 -7.38 -2.74 15.93
N ASP A 108 -6.97 -1.55 15.51
CA ASP A 108 -7.05 -0.32 16.29
C ASP A 108 -8.11 0.61 15.68
N PRO A 109 -9.22 0.86 16.38
CA PRO A 109 -10.26 1.77 15.91
C PRO A 109 -9.80 3.22 15.66
N ALA A 110 -8.69 3.63 16.29
CA ALA A 110 -8.12 4.96 16.08
C ALA A 110 -7.34 5.07 14.75
N GLN A 111 -6.94 3.93 14.17
CA GLN A 111 -6.26 3.90 12.88
C GLN A 111 -7.28 3.65 11.76
N PRO A 112 -7.26 4.42 10.65
CA PRO A 112 -8.15 4.18 9.51
C PRO A 112 -7.86 2.84 8.84
N LEU A 113 -8.83 2.24 8.16
CA LEU A 113 -8.57 1.15 7.23
C LEU A 113 -7.86 1.71 6.01
N ILE A 114 -6.82 1.02 5.53
CA ILE A 114 -5.99 1.47 4.43
C ILE A 114 -6.38 0.75 3.13
N ILE A 115 -6.52 1.54 2.07
CA ILE A 115 -6.45 1.10 0.68
C ILE A 115 -5.13 1.65 0.14
N ASN A 116 -4.14 0.77 -0.04
CA ASN A 116 -2.83 1.11 -0.56
C ASN A 116 -2.86 1.18 -2.09
N MET A 117 -2.13 2.11 -2.69
CA MET A 117 -2.04 2.24 -4.14
C MET A 117 -0.68 2.76 -4.61
N HIS A 118 -0.27 2.28 -5.77
CA HIS A 118 0.84 2.86 -6.53
C HIS A 118 0.34 4.03 -7.39
N LEU A 119 1.19 5.04 -7.59
CA LEU A 119 0.99 5.99 -8.67
C LEU A 119 1.56 5.41 -9.96
N HIS A 120 0.72 5.24 -10.97
CA HIS A 120 1.16 4.77 -12.28
C HIS A 120 2.01 5.84 -12.97
N HIS A 121 3.20 5.45 -13.43
CA HIS A 121 4.19 6.39 -13.98
C HIS A 121 3.86 6.90 -15.39
N GLY A 122 2.78 6.44 -16.00
CA GLY A 122 2.46 6.78 -17.39
C GLY A 122 3.39 6.10 -18.39
N ILE A 123 3.45 6.65 -19.58
CA ILE A 123 4.23 6.10 -20.66
C ILE A 123 5.38 7.02 -21.08
N PHE A 124 6.43 6.41 -21.63
CA PHE A 124 7.52 7.12 -22.28
C PHE A 124 7.40 6.98 -23.80
N ILE A 125 7.54 8.09 -24.51
CA ILE A 125 7.70 8.09 -25.96
C ILE A 125 9.20 8.15 -26.26
N THR A 126 9.71 7.14 -26.98
CA THR A 126 11.11 7.08 -27.38
C THR A 126 11.31 7.85 -28.68
N LEU A 127 12.07 8.92 -28.62
CA LEU A 127 12.58 9.67 -29.76
C LEU A 127 14.00 9.19 -30.11
N PRO A 128 14.55 9.54 -31.30
CA PRO A 128 15.89 9.10 -31.69
C PRO A 128 17.01 9.52 -30.70
N ASP A 129 16.83 10.66 -30.02
CA ASP A 129 17.82 11.30 -29.15
C ASP A 129 17.49 11.24 -27.67
N ARG A 130 16.22 10.98 -27.30
CA ARG A 130 15.75 10.99 -25.91
C ARG A 130 14.46 10.23 -25.69
N LYS A 131 14.12 10.00 -24.41
CA LYS A 131 12.78 9.58 -23.98
C LYS A 131 12.02 10.78 -23.40
N VAL A 132 10.73 10.88 -23.72
CA VAL A 132 9.82 11.90 -23.18
C VAL A 132 8.80 11.21 -22.30
N GLN A 133 8.74 11.62 -21.04
CA GLN A 133 7.73 11.18 -20.11
C GLN A 133 6.45 11.99 -20.36
N MET A 134 5.33 11.27 -20.61
CA MET A 134 4.11 11.94 -21.09
C MET A 134 3.38 12.73 -20.02
N TYR A 135 3.42 12.30 -18.75
CA TYR A 135 2.81 13.05 -17.64
C TYR A 135 3.61 14.32 -17.27
N GLU A 136 4.92 14.30 -17.48
CA GLU A 136 5.73 15.51 -17.31
C GLU A 136 5.48 16.51 -18.45
N ARG A 137 5.35 16.02 -19.68
CA ARG A 137 5.06 16.86 -20.85
C ARG A 137 3.66 17.51 -20.78
N ASP A 138 2.65 16.73 -20.40
CA ASP A 138 1.24 17.16 -20.34
C ASP A 138 0.78 17.26 -18.88
N PHE A 139 1.60 17.91 -18.05
CA PHE A 139 1.41 17.98 -16.61
C PHE A 139 0.05 18.53 -16.19
N ASP A 140 -0.47 19.54 -16.88
CA ASP A 140 -1.78 20.12 -16.55
C ASP A 140 -2.92 19.11 -16.71
N THR A 141 -2.85 18.24 -17.71
CA THR A 141 -3.83 17.15 -17.91
C THR A 141 -3.66 16.08 -16.82
N TYR A 142 -2.43 15.69 -16.52
CA TYR A 142 -2.12 14.73 -15.47
C TYR A 142 -2.62 15.19 -14.11
N ILE A 143 -2.29 16.41 -13.68
CA ILE A 143 -2.68 16.92 -12.37
C ILE A 143 -4.19 17.17 -12.26
N ALA A 144 -4.86 17.50 -13.38
CA ALA A 144 -6.32 17.62 -13.40
C ALA A 144 -7.00 16.26 -13.17
N SER A 145 -6.49 15.18 -13.76
CA SER A 145 -6.97 13.81 -13.52
C SER A 145 -6.74 13.38 -12.08
N CYS A 146 -5.56 13.66 -11.53
CA CYS A 146 -5.25 13.40 -10.12
C CYS A 146 -6.18 14.16 -9.18
N ARG A 147 -6.49 15.42 -9.47
CA ARG A 147 -7.42 16.22 -8.67
C ARG A 147 -8.85 15.66 -8.75
N ARG A 148 -9.32 15.28 -9.94
CA ARG A 148 -10.61 14.60 -10.11
C ARG A 148 -10.68 13.34 -9.24
N PHE A 149 -9.66 12.51 -9.27
CA PHE A 149 -9.59 11.30 -8.45
C PHE A 149 -9.62 11.61 -6.94
N ARG A 150 -8.82 12.57 -6.48
CA ARG A 150 -8.82 13.02 -5.09
C ARG A 150 -10.23 13.42 -4.61
N ASP A 151 -10.90 14.24 -5.41
CA ASP A 151 -12.19 14.79 -5.05
C ASP A 151 -13.27 13.68 -5.04
N LEU A 152 -13.25 12.76 -5.99
CA LEU A 152 -14.12 11.59 -6.01
C LEU A 152 -13.87 10.67 -4.79
N CYS A 153 -12.62 10.38 -4.44
CA CYS A 153 -12.31 9.59 -3.26
C CYS A 153 -12.81 10.28 -1.98
N TYR A 154 -12.70 11.61 -1.88
CA TYR A 154 -13.24 12.35 -0.76
C TYR A 154 -14.75 12.16 -0.62
N GLU A 155 -15.50 12.24 -1.73
CA GLU A 155 -16.94 12.00 -1.75
C GLU A 155 -17.29 10.54 -1.43
N TRP A 156 -16.62 9.58 -2.07
CA TRP A 156 -16.91 8.16 -1.90
C TRP A 156 -16.58 7.64 -0.49
N ILE A 157 -15.51 8.12 0.13
CA ILE A 157 -15.14 7.76 1.49
C ILE A 157 -16.11 8.43 2.47
N GLY A 158 -16.45 9.71 2.29
CA GLY A 158 -17.30 10.45 3.21
C GLY A 158 -16.65 10.52 4.62
N ASP A 159 -17.41 10.24 5.65
CA ASP A 159 -16.96 10.29 7.06
C ASP A 159 -16.38 8.96 7.58
N ASP A 160 -16.38 7.91 6.77
CA ASP A 160 -15.85 6.62 7.17
C ASP A 160 -14.34 6.69 7.48
N PRO A 161 -13.87 5.94 8.50
CA PRO A 161 -12.46 5.91 8.87
C PRO A 161 -11.63 5.04 7.92
N LEU A 162 -11.48 5.52 6.68
CA LEU A 162 -10.78 4.88 5.58
C LEU A 162 -9.88 5.91 4.89
N LEU A 163 -8.69 5.50 4.46
CA LEU A 163 -7.74 6.31 3.71
C LEU A 163 -7.22 5.58 2.48
N ILE A 164 -6.93 6.37 1.44
CA ILE A 164 -6.07 5.94 0.34
C ILE A 164 -4.62 6.28 0.73
N ALA A 165 -3.72 5.30 0.74
CA ALA A 165 -2.31 5.51 1.00
C ALA A 165 -1.50 5.36 -0.28
N LEU A 166 -0.71 6.39 -0.60
CA LEU A 166 0.13 6.44 -1.79
C LEU A 166 1.51 5.84 -1.46
N GLU A 167 1.92 4.84 -2.21
CA GLU A 167 3.15 4.10 -1.97
C GLU A 167 4.26 4.50 -2.94
N ASN A 168 5.49 4.56 -2.45
CA ASN A 168 6.68 4.65 -3.27
C ASN A 168 7.06 3.28 -3.84
N THR A 169 7.28 3.22 -5.14
CA THR A 169 7.67 1.99 -5.86
C THR A 169 9.14 2.03 -6.29
N ASP A 170 9.44 2.69 -7.39
CA ASP A 170 10.81 2.88 -7.90
C ASP A 170 11.32 4.33 -7.67
N GLY A 171 10.89 4.96 -6.59
CA GLY A 171 11.08 6.35 -6.23
C GLY A 171 10.02 7.27 -6.83
N PHE A 172 9.82 8.43 -6.19
CA PHE A 172 8.89 9.44 -6.69
C PHE A 172 9.58 10.37 -7.71
N ARG A 173 8.92 10.58 -8.84
CA ARG A 173 9.37 11.52 -9.86
C ARG A 173 8.90 12.94 -9.54
N PRO A 174 9.54 14.00 -10.04
CA PRO A 174 9.16 15.38 -9.71
C PRO A 174 7.68 15.72 -9.99
N TYR A 175 7.08 15.16 -11.04
CA TYR A 175 5.66 15.39 -11.33
C TYR A 175 4.73 14.61 -10.37
N GLU A 176 5.17 13.43 -9.91
CA GLU A 176 4.46 12.64 -8.92
C GLU A 176 4.51 13.30 -7.54
N MET A 177 5.65 13.83 -7.13
CA MET A 177 5.78 14.58 -5.87
C MET A 177 4.78 15.74 -5.82
N LYS A 178 4.61 16.50 -6.92
CA LYS A 178 3.61 17.57 -7.00
C LYS A 178 2.17 17.05 -6.91
N ALA A 179 1.89 15.86 -7.49
CA ALA A 179 0.59 15.23 -7.35
C ALA A 179 0.36 14.72 -5.92
N ILE A 180 1.38 14.17 -5.27
CA ILE A 180 1.32 13.73 -3.88
C ILE A 180 1.04 14.93 -2.96
N ASP A 181 1.74 16.06 -3.12
CA ASP A 181 1.47 17.29 -2.37
C ASP A 181 -0.02 17.66 -2.46
N MET A 182 -0.57 17.65 -3.67
CA MET A 182 -1.98 17.95 -3.92
C MET A 182 -2.92 16.90 -3.29
N TYR A 183 -2.59 15.60 -3.33
CA TYR A 183 -3.38 14.56 -2.67
C TYR A 183 -3.39 14.73 -1.15
N LEU A 184 -2.25 15.06 -0.56
CA LEU A 184 -2.10 15.24 0.89
C LEU A 184 -2.80 16.48 1.46
N GLU A 185 -3.29 17.40 0.61
CA GLU A 185 -4.25 18.44 1.03
C GLU A 185 -5.58 17.82 1.53
N SER A 186 -5.95 16.65 1.04
CA SER A 186 -7.16 15.92 1.47
C SER A 186 -6.88 15.07 2.71
N PRO A 187 -7.78 15.08 3.72
CA PRO A 187 -7.65 14.20 4.88
C PRO A 187 -7.89 12.72 4.55
N ARG A 188 -8.31 12.40 3.32
CA ARG A 188 -8.59 11.02 2.87
C ARG A 188 -7.41 10.37 2.18
N PHE A 189 -6.25 11.05 2.12
CA PHE A 189 -5.01 10.52 1.56
C PHE A 189 -3.90 10.53 2.60
N GLY A 190 -3.02 9.55 2.53
CA GLY A 190 -1.81 9.43 3.33
C GLY A 190 -0.71 8.79 2.51
N LEU A 191 0.42 8.48 3.16
CA LEU A 191 1.56 7.82 2.54
C LEU A 191 1.75 6.43 3.13
N THR A 192 2.05 5.48 2.25
CA THR A 192 2.71 4.23 2.58
C THR A 192 4.19 4.38 2.28
N TRP A 193 5.04 4.04 3.23
CA TRP A 193 6.46 3.93 2.96
C TRP A 193 6.87 2.48 2.77
N ASP A 194 7.21 2.12 1.54
CA ASP A 194 7.94 0.90 1.25
C ASP A 194 9.45 1.15 1.39
N ILE A 195 10.03 0.61 2.47
CA ILE A 195 11.42 0.87 2.81
C ILE A 195 12.40 0.09 1.93
N GLY A 196 11.99 -1.07 1.42
CA GLY A 196 12.82 -1.87 0.55
C GLY A 196 12.87 -1.34 -0.88
N HIS A 197 11.77 -0.77 -1.38
CA HIS A 197 11.74 -0.05 -2.65
C HIS A 197 12.63 1.20 -2.59
N SER A 198 12.54 2.00 -1.53
CA SER A 198 13.48 3.12 -1.32
C SER A 198 14.92 2.66 -1.38
N LYS A 199 15.27 1.56 -0.67
CA LYS A 199 16.64 1.04 -0.64
C LYS A 199 17.13 0.59 -2.02
N ALA A 200 16.29 -0.15 -2.75
CA ALA A 200 16.64 -0.64 -4.09
C ALA A 200 16.86 0.47 -5.12
N THR A 201 16.31 1.67 -4.89
CA THR A 201 16.42 2.84 -5.77
C THR A 201 17.43 3.88 -5.27
N GLY A 202 18.20 3.58 -4.22
CA GLY A 202 19.21 4.46 -3.66
C GLY A 202 18.63 5.56 -2.78
N GLU A 203 17.49 5.32 -2.13
CA GLU A 203 16.85 6.15 -1.11
C GLU A 203 16.56 7.61 -1.58
N LYS A 204 16.34 7.82 -2.89
CA LYS A 204 16.12 9.15 -3.50
C LYS A 204 14.80 9.79 -3.07
N ASP A 205 13.82 9.00 -2.72
CA ASP A 205 12.50 9.39 -2.25
C ASP A 205 12.44 9.68 -0.74
N VAL A 206 13.41 9.19 0.02
CA VAL A 206 13.44 9.32 1.48
C VAL A 206 13.36 10.78 1.97
N PRO A 207 14.08 11.76 1.41
CA PRO A 207 13.93 13.15 1.84
C PRO A 207 12.50 13.67 1.72
N PHE A 208 11.82 13.38 0.60
CA PHE A 208 10.43 13.76 0.37
C PHE A 208 9.47 13.07 1.33
N ILE A 209 9.65 11.75 1.56
CA ILE A 209 8.82 10.98 2.51
C ILE A 209 8.96 11.52 3.93
N LEU A 210 10.19 11.85 4.37
CA LEU A 210 10.44 12.40 5.70
C LEU A 210 9.91 13.82 5.85
N GLU A 211 9.92 14.66 4.82
CA GLU A 211 9.25 15.96 4.81
C GLU A 211 7.75 15.80 5.09
N HIS A 212 7.14 14.72 4.58
CA HIS A 212 5.73 14.39 4.74
C HIS A 212 5.45 13.34 5.83
N ALA A 213 6.39 13.11 6.77
CA ALA A 213 6.26 12.07 7.80
C ALA A 213 5.00 12.19 8.68
N GLY A 214 4.41 13.40 8.78
CA GLY A 214 3.13 13.60 9.44
C GLY A 214 1.91 13.02 8.70
N ARG A 215 2.11 12.54 7.47
CA ARG A 215 1.08 11.90 6.64
C ARG A 215 1.36 10.41 6.40
N LEU A 216 2.39 9.85 7.02
CA LEU A 216 2.63 8.42 7.03
C LEU A 216 1.52 7.72 7.82
N VAL A 217 0.91 6.71 7.22
CA VAL A 217 -0.22 5.94 7.80
C VAL A 217 0.01 4.44 7.70
N HIS A 218 0.97 4.01 6.87
CA HIS A 218 1.23 2.61 6.56
C HIS A 218 2.70 2.40 6.20
N PHE A 219 3.21 1.19 6.42
CA PHE A 219 4.54 0.79 6.00
C PHE A 219 4.51 -0.58 5.34
N HIS A 220 5.26 -0.71 4.26
CA HIS A 220 5.70 -2.00 3.74
C HIS A 220 7.14 -2.24 4.21
N ILE A 221 7.30 -3.32 4.95
CA ILE A 221 8.55 -3.66 5.63
C ILE A 221 9.11 -4.95 5.01
N HIS A 222 10.20 -4.81 4.32
CA HIS A 222 11.07 -5.89 3.86
C HIS A 222 12.47 -5.35 3.73
N ASP A 223 13.46 -6.21 3.67
CA ASP A 223 14.84 -5.77 3.50
C ASP A 223 15.18 -5.58 2.02
N GLY A 224 16.24 -4.83 1.76
CA GLY A 224 16.66 -4.48 0.42
C GLY A 224 18.15 -4.18 0.31
N LYS A 225 18.64 -4.13 -0.94
CA LYS A 225 20.02 -3.76 -1.29
C LYS A 225 20.03 -2.78 -2.44
N GLU A 226 20.99 -1.86 -2.40
CA GLU A 226 21.20 -0.92 -3.48
C GLU A 226 22.05 -1.50 -4.62
N GLN A 227 23.10 -2.28 -4.29
CA GLN A 227 24.05 -2.81 -5.27
C GLN A 227 24.32 -4.31 -5.09
N PRO A 228 23.90 -5.21 -6.00
CA PRO A 228 22.91 -4.94 -7.06
C PRO A 228 21.52 -4.67 -6.45
N PRO A 229 20.66 -3.90 -7.12
CA PRO A 229 19.34 -3.59 -6.58
C PRO A 229 18.52 -4.85 -6.29
N LYS A 230 18.02 -4.96 -5.06
CA LYS A 230 17.12 -6.04 -4.62
C LYS A 230 16.15 -5.49 -3.59
N ASN A 231 14.92 -5.96 -3.66
CA ASN A 231 13.85 -5.70 -2.71
C ASN A 231 13.16 -7.00 -2.28
N HIS A 232 12.17 -6.91 -1.41
CA HIS A 232 11.40 -8.03 -0.86
C HIS A 232 12.26 -9.14 -0.22
N LEU A 233 13.44 -8.80 0.30
CA LEU A 233 14.28 -9.71 1.05
C LEU A 233 13.69 -9.94 2.45
N ALA A 234 13.98 -11.10 3.05
CA ALA A 234 13.68 -11.30 4.46
C ALA A 234 14.46 -10.31 5.33
N LEU A 235 13.88 -9.91 6.46
CA LEU A 235 14.55 -9.00 7.42
C LEU A 235 15.92 -9.52 7.81
N GLY A 236 16.95 -8.69 7.71
CA GLY A 236 18.35 -9.02 7.99
C GLY A 236 19.11 -9.67 6.83
N ASP A 237 18.51 -9.82 5.64
CA ASP A 237 19.19 -10.28 4.43
C ASP A 237 19.65 -9.13 3.51
N GLY A 238 19.32 -7.90 3.87
CA GLY A 238 19.65 -6.68 3.14
C GLY A 238 20.57 -5.72 3.89
N GLU A 239 20.35 -4.42 3.70
CA GLU A 239 21.22 -3.34 4.17
C GLU A 239 20.46 -2.20 4.84
N ILE A 240 19.16 -2.38 5.12
CA ILE A 240 18.31 -1.34 5.70
C ILE A 240 18.52 -1.26 7.22
N ASP A 241 18.58 -0.06 7.76
CA ASP A 241 18.44 0.16 9.20
C ASP A 241 16.98 -0.07 9.63
N LEU A 242 16.64 -1.35 9.81
CA LEU A 242 15.28 -1.79 10.13
C LEU A 242 14.79 -1.23 11.46
N SER A 243 15.68 -1.12 12.48
CA SER A 243 15.31 -0.56 13.78
C SER A 243 14.89 0.90 13.67
N ALA A 244 15.64 1.71 12.93
CA ALA A 244 15.26 3.13 12.71
C ALA A 244 13.92 3.26 11.97
N ARG A 245 13.64 2.39 10.98
CA ARG A 245 12.38 2.41 10.23
C ARG A 245 11.19 1.97 11.09
N LEU A 246 11.34 0.91 11.87
CA LEU A 246 10.31 0.42 12.77
C LEU A 246 10.04 1.40 13.93
N HIS A 247 11.09 2.03 14.46
CA HIS A 247 10.93 3.09 15.46
C HIS A 247 10.06 4.25 14.91
N LEU A 248 10.35 4.73 13.70
CA LEU A 248 9.55 5.77 13.06
C LEU A 248 8.10 5.30 12.83
N ALA A 249 7.89 4.06 12.38
CA ALA A 249 6.54 3.51 12.20
C ALA A 249 5.77 3.51 13.53
N GLY A 250 6.42 3.16 14.65
CA GLY A 250 5.86 3.22 15.99
C GLY A 250 5.52 4.66 16.41
N GLU A 251 6.45 5.61 16.24
CA GLU A 251 6.21 7.03 16.54
C GLU A 251 5.03 7.62 15.76
N LYS A 252 4.83 7.17 14.51
CA LYS A 252 3.73 7.63 13.64
C LYS A 252 2.45 6.81 13.81
N HIS A 253 2.44 5.83 14.72
CA HIS A 253 1.32 4.92 14.94
C HIS A 253 0.87 4.21 13.66
N CYS A 254 1.81 3.87 12.78
CA CYS A 254 1.53 3.14 11.55
C CYS A 254 1.44 1.64 11.81
N ARG A 255 0.65 0.95 10.98
CA ARG A 255 0.73 -0.50 10.87
C ARG A 255 1.75 -0.89 9.79
N CYS A 256 2.30 -2.10 9.91
CA CYS A 256 3.35 -2.58 9.04
C CYS A 256 2.97 -3.90 8.38
N VAL A 257 3.04 -3.97 7.05
CA VAL A 257 2.98 -5.21 6.27
C VAL A 257 4.40 -5.75 6.13
N LEU A 258 4.64 -6.99 6.52
CA LEU A 258 5.89 -7.69 6.22
C LEU A 258 5.84 -8.19 4.76
N GLU A 259 6.23 -7.32 3.83
CA GLU A 259 5.98 -7.52 2.41
C GLU A 259 7.08 -8.34 1.73
N THR A 260 7.19 -9.59 2.12
CA THR A 260 8.01 -10.59 1.42
C THR A 260 7.16 -11.37 0.41
N LYS A 261 7.78 -11.94 -0.62
CA LYS A 261 7.03 -12.60 -1.72
C LYS A 261 6.91 -14.13 -1.55
N THR A 262 7.48 -14.71 -0.48
CA THR A 262 7.42 -16.16 -0.21
C THR A 262 7.10 -16.45 1.25
N VAL A 263 6.45 -17.59 1.49
CA VAL A 263 6.16 -18.08 2.85
C VAL A 263 7.44 -18.17 3.68
N LYS A 264 8.51 -18.72 3.11
CA LYS A 264 9.81 -18.88 3.82
C LYS A 264 10.41 -17.52 4.22
N ALA A 265 10.39 -16.54 3.34
CA ALA A 265 10.92 -15.21 3.66
C ALA A 265 10.07 -14.50 4.72
N LEU A 266 8.74 -14.67 4.68
CA LEU A 266 7.84 -14.14 5.69
C LEU A 266 8.10 -14.79 7.07
N GLU A 267 8.19 -16.12 7.14
CA GLU A 267 8.53 -16.85 8.38
C GLU A 267 9.87 -16.39 8.97
N THR A 268 10.88 -16.22 8.12
CA THR A 268 12.17 -15.71 8.51
C THR A 268 12.07 -14.28 9.07
N SER A 269 11.32 -13.42 8.40
CA SER A 269 11.10 -12.02 8.81
C SER A 269 10.40 -11.93 10.16
N VAL A 270 9.34 -12.70 10.36
CA VAL A 270 8.62 -12.76 11.65
C VAL A 270 9.54 -13.25 12.78
N ALA A 271 10.34 -14.27 12.53
CA ALA A 271 11.26 -14.80 13.53
C ALA A 271 12.35 -13.79 13.95
N ARG A 272 12.83 -12.96 13.02
CA ARG A 272 13.87 -11.94 13.25
C ARG A 272 13.30 -10.60 13.75
N LEU A 273 12.01 -10.35 13.57
CA LEU A 273 11.38 -9.06 13.90
C LEU A 273 11.68 -8.56 15.32
N PRO A 274 11.71 -9.41 16.38
CA PRO A 274 12.06 -8.96 17.74
C PRO A 274 13.45 -8.36 17.89
N GLU A 275 14.36 -8.62 16.96
CA GLU A 275 15.74 -8.08 16.99
C GLU A 275 15.78 -6.59 16.64
N TYR A 276 14.70 -6.05 16.03
CA TYR A 276 14.63 -4.69 15.50
C TYR A 276 13.62 -3.77 16.22
N LEU A 277 12.87 -4.32 17.19
CA LEU A 277 11.84 -3.58 17.96
C LEU A 277 12.36 -2.90 19.23
#